data_834598b93fd9e04b52a5a4e8818eeb48
#
_entry.id   834598b93fd9e04b52a5a4e8818eeb48
#
_cell.length_a   1.000
_cell.length_b   1.000
_cell.length_c   1.000
_cell.angle_alpha   90.00
_cell.angle_beta   90.00
_cell.angle_gamma   90.00
#
_symmetry.space_group_name_H-M   'P 1'
#
loop_
_entity.id
_entity.type
_entity.pdbx_description
1 polymer ?
#
loop_
_entity_poly.entity_id
_entity_poly.type
_entity_poly.pdbx_seq_one_letter_code
_entity_poly.pdbx_strand_id
1 'polypeptide(L)'
;PELRCRILGPEVGEEFPSLETLRQEGATDYFGMICGYAVEAVNAQRFGVVFTWTTDCNAGFSDAELDFFRVISPALALTVRVAANRRFTQAVADAYLGHDAARRVLSGEIQRGHVQTVSGAVLL
;
A
#
# COMPACT_ATOMS: atom_id res chain seq x y z
N PRO A 1 -3.91 -0.26 15.03
CA PRO A 1 -3.40 0.82 15.88
C PRO A 1 -3.52 2.16 15.17
N GLU A 2 -3.82 3.19 15.94
CA GLU A 2 -3.94 4.57 15.47
C GLU A 2 -3.06 5.49 16.32
N LEU A 3 -2.62 6.59 15.74
CA LEU A 3 -1.86 7.65 16.38
C LEU A 3 -2.45 8.99 15.96
N ARG A 4 -2.79 9.83 16.91
CA ARG A 4 -3.14 11.23 16.68
C ARG A 4 -2.13 12.13 17.36
N CYS A 5 -1.70 13.18 16.68
CA CYS A 5 -0.78 14.15 17.23
C CYS A 5 -1.15 15.57 16.79
N ARG A 6 -1.46 16.43 17.78
CA ARG A 6 -1.62 17.87 17.56
C ARG A 6 -0.25 18.51 17.39
N ILE A 7 0.00 19.09 16.21
CA ILE A 7 1.32 19.60 15.81
C ILE A 7 1.58 21.02 16.34
N LEU A 8 0.60 21.67 16.97
CA LEU A 8 0.67 23.07 17.41
C LEU A 8 1.53 23.32 18.67
N GLY A 9 2.07 22.27 19.32
CA GLY A 9 2.86 22.39 20.54
C GLY A 9 4.38 22.38 20.27
N PRO A 10 5.20 23.02 21.12
CA PRO A 10 6.65 22.99 20.98
C PRO A 10 7.30 21.62 21.27
N GLU A 11 6.56 20.69 21.86
CA GLU A 11 7.08 19.38 22.32
C GLU A 11 7.02 18.28 21.25
N VAL A 12 6.39 18.53 20.11
CA VAL A 12 6.08 17.50 19.11
C VAL A 12 7.29 17.08 18.27
N GLY A 13 8.31 17.92 18.16
CA GLY A 13 9.48 17.69 17.30
C GLY A 13 10.50 16.70 17.86
N GLU A 14 10.51 16.44 19.17
CA GLU A 14 11.53 15.59 19.79
C GLU A 14 11.28 14.09 19.57
N GLU A 15 10.02 13.68 19.53
CA GLU A 15 9.64 12.26 19.44
C GLU A 15 9.54 11.77 17.98
N PHE A 16 9.13 12.64 17.05
CA PHE A 16 8.95 12.31 15.63
C PHE A 16 9.46 13.41 14.69
N PRO A 17 10.70 13.31 14.19
CA PRO A 17 11.30 14.33 13.30
C PRO A 17 10.46 14.64 12.03
N SER A 18 9.68 13.67 11.54
CA SER A 18 8.78 13.86 10.39
C SER A 18 7.63 14.84 10.67
N LEU A 19 7.19 14.98 11.92
CA LEU A 19 6.15 15.93 12.30
C LEU A 19 6.65 17.37 12.29
N GLU A 20 7.93 17.59 12.53
CA GLU A 20 8.53 18.94 12.42
C GLU A 20 8.50 19.46 10.98
N THR A 21 8.75 18.58 10.00
CA THR A 21 8.62 18.94 8.58
C THR A 21 7.18 19.34 8.25
N LEU A 22 6.20 18.54 8.70
CA LEU A 22 4.79 18.84 8.49
C LEU A 22 4.37 20.17 9.17
N ARG A 23 4.92 20.46 10.34
CA ARG A 23 4.70 21.73 11.04
C ARG A 23 5.23 22.92 10.22
N GLN A 24 6.40 22.80 9.65
CA GLN A 24 6.99 23.83 8.78
C GLN A 24 6.18 24.04 7.50
N GLU A 25 5.50 22.99 7.02
CA GLU A 25 4.57 23.04 5.89
C GLU A 25 3.18 23.60 6.28
N GLY A 26 2.96 23.92 7.55
CA GLY A 26 1.75 24.54 8.05
C GLY A 26 0.68 23.57 8.59
N ALA A 27 1.02 22.29 8.72
CA ALA A 27 0.09 21.32 9.32
C ALA A 27 -0.12 21.60 10.81
N THR A 28 -1.36 21.46 11.27
CA THR A 28 -1.78 21.73 12.65
C THR A 28 -2.16 20.46 13.41
N ASP A 29 -2.58 19.41 12.70
CA ASP A 29 -2.95 18.12 13.27
C ASP A 29 -2.55 16.98 12.32
N TYR A 30 -2.23 15.83 12.91
CA TYR A 30 -1.82 14.62 12.23
C TYR A 30 -2.59 13.43 12.78
N PHE A 31 -3.10 12.60 11.89
CA PHE A 31 -3.72 11.33 12.24
C PHE A 31 -3.14 10.21 11.39
N GLY A 32 -2.62 9.19 12.05
CA GLY A 32 -2.06 8.00 11.43
C GLY A 32 -2.82 6.75 11.83
N MET A 33 -3.05 5.83 10.88
CA MET A 33 -3.67 4.54 11.13
C MET A 33 -2.92 3.43 10.43
N ILE A 34 -2.65 2.34 11.16
CA ILE A 34 -2.04 1.14 10.62
C ILE A 34 -3.12 0.07 10.45
N CYS A 35 -3.38 -0.31 9.21
CA CYS A 35 -4.25 -1.42 8.85
C CYS A 35 -3.39 -2.63 8.51
N GLY A 36 -3.17 -3.51 9.48
CA GLY A 36 -2.46 -4.77 9.31
C GLY A 36 -3.37 -5.82 8.66
N TYR A 37 -2.80 -6.62 7.78
CA TYR A 37 -3.42 -7.85 7.32
C TYR A 37 -2.47 -9.02 7.61
N ALA A 38 -3.03 -10.09 8.20
CA ALA A 38 -2.27 -11.31 8.42
C ALA A 38 -1.91 -11.91 7.06
N VAL A 39 -0.63 -12.17 6.85
CA VAL A 39 -0.18 -13.11 5.82
C VAL A 39 0.11 -14.39 6.58
N GLU A 40 -0.56 -15.48 6.24
CA GLU A 40 -0.12 -16.80 6.63
C GLU A 40 1.19 -17.09 5.91
N ALA A 41 2.28 -16.67 6.48
CA ALA A 41 3.59 -16.88 5.93
C ALA A 41 4.43 -17.65 6.94
N VAL A 42 5.23 -18.54 6.40
CA VAL A 42 6.19 -19.39 7.11
C VAL A 42 7.08 -18.61 8.10
N ASN A 43 7.18 -17.29 7.96
CA ASN A 43 8.05 -16.42 8.78
C ASN A 43 7.30 -15.44 9.69
N ALA A 44 5.99 -15.58 9.89
CA ALA A 44 5.17 -14.67 10.71
C ALA A 44 5.33 -13.16 10.37
N GLN A 45 5.74 -12.84 9.14
CA GLN A 45 5.93 -11.47 8.71
C GLN A 45 4.56 -10.79 8.56
N ARG A 46 4.38 -9.66 9.28
CA ARG A 46 3.16 -8.87 9.23
C ARG A 46 3.30 -7.82 8.14
N PHE A 47 2.34 -7.81 7.25
CA PHE A 47 2.18 -6.76 6.25
C PHE A 47 1.01 -5.86 6.60
N GLY A 48 1.07 -4.62 6.18
CA GLY A 48 0.01 -3.67 6.43
C GLY A 48 0.16 -2.42 5.56
N VAL A 49 -0.84 -1.57 5.67
CA VAL A 49 -0.84 -0.23 5.06
C VAL A 49 -0.88 0.79 6.18
N VAL A 50 -0.04 1.79 6.08
CA VAL A 50 -0.08 2.97 6.94
C VAL A 50 -0.78 4.07 6.16
N PHE A 51 -1.86 4.59 6.71
CA PHE A 51 -2.52 5.79 6.22
C PHE A 51 -2.17 6.95 7.13
N THR A 52 -1.92 8.10 6.53
CA THR A 52 -1.64 9.34 7.26
C THR A 52 -2.46 10.46 6.67
N TRP A 53 -3.01 11.30 7.54
CA TRP A 53 -3.75 12.50 7.18
C TRP A 53 -3.21 13.67 7.97
N THR A 54 -3.14 14.81 7.33
CA THR A 54 -2.77 16.08 7.94
C THR A 54 -3.81 17.13 7.59
N THR A 55 -3.97 18.12 8.45
CA THR A 55 -4.79 19.30 8.19
C THR A 55 -4.06 20.56 8.61
N ASP A 56 -4.34 21.66 7.95
CA ASP A 56 -3.90 23.02 8.28
C ASP A 56 -4.95 23.81 9.07
N CYS A 57 -6.10 23.20 9.35
CA CYS A 57 -7.15 23.81 10.14
C CYS A 57 -6.67 24.02 11.58
N ASN A 58 -6.76 25.26 12.11
CA ASN A 58 -6.35 25.57 13.48
C ASN A 58 -7.06 24.74 14.56
N ALA A 59 -8.31 24.34 14.30
CA ALA A 59 -9.07 23.46 15.18
C ALA A 59 -8.56 22.00 15.16
N GLY A 60 -7.79 21.61 14.11
CA GLY A 60 -7.40 20.23 13.83
C GLY A 60 -8.55 19.42 13.29
N PHE A 61 -8.40 18.09 13.33
CA PHE A 61 -9.47 17.16 12.94
C PHE A 61 -10.59 17.13 13.97
N SER A 62 -11.82 17.21 13.49
CA SER A 62 -13.02 16.94 14.27
C SER A 62 -13.19 15.43 14.54
N ASP A 63 -13.97 15.07 15.55
CA ASP A 63 -14.26 13.68 15.84
C ASP A 63 -14.97 12.98 14.68
N ALA A 64 -15.84 13.71 13.96
CA ALA A 64 -16.52 13.17 12.78
C ALA A 64 -15.56 12.83 11.63
N GLU A 65 -14.52 13.63 11.41
CA GLU A 65 -13.49 13.34 10.40
C GLU A 65 -12.63 12.15 10.83
N LEU A 66 -12.27 12.05 12.10
CA LEU A 66 -11.53 10.90 12.62
C LEU A 66 -12.34 9.60 12.48
N ASP A 67 -13.63 9.64 12.80
CA ASP A 67 -14.52 8.50 12.62
C ASP A 67 -14.66 8.11 11.15
N PHE A 68 -14.76 9.08 10.27
CA PHE A 68 -14.74 8.84 8.83
C PHE A 68 -13.46 8.12 8.38
N PHE A 69 -12.28 8.57 8.82
CA PHE A 69 -11.01 7.90 8.50
C PHE A 69 -10.95 6.47 9.04
N ARG A 70 -11.47 6.23 10.24
CA ARG A 70 -11.57 4.89 10.83
C ARG A 70 -12.43 3.95 9.99
N VAL A 71 -13.52 4.46 9.45
CA VAL A 71 -14.46 3.68 8.62
C VAL A 71 -13.87 3.37 7.25
N ILE A 72 -13.22 4.33 6.58
CA ILE A 72 -12.75 4.14 5.21
C ILE A 72 -11.43 3.37 5.13
N SER A 73 -10.55 3.49 6.13
CA SER A 73 -9.19 2.93 6.09
C SER A 73 -9.14 1.43 5.86
N PRO A 74 -9.99 0.59 6.48
CA PRO A 74 -9.99 -0.84 6.22
C PRO A 74 -10.35 -1.18 4.76
N ALA A 75 -11.30 -0.47 4.17
CA ALA A 75 -11.69 -0.65 2.77
C ALA A 75 -10.56 -0.24 1.81
N LEU A 76 -9.91 0.90 2.08
CA LEU A 76 -8.73 1.33 1.33
C LEU A 76 -7.57 0.34 1.45
N ALA A 77 -7.31 -0.17 2.67
CA ALA A 77 -6.27 -1.17 2.90
C ALA A 77 -6.52 -2.45 2.11
N LEU A 78 -7.77 -2.89 2.02
CA LEU A 78 -8.14 -4.05 1.20
C LEU A 78 -7.86 -3.78 -0.29
N THR A 79 -8.21 -2.61 -0.79
CA THR A 79 -7.94 -2.20 -2.17
C THR A 79 -6.45 -2.21 -2.49
N VAL A 80 -5.63 -1.63 -1.60
CA VAL A 80 -4.16 -1.64 -1.73
C VAL A 80 -3.62 -3.07 -1.71
N ARG A 81 -4.14 -3.93 -0.83
CA ARG A 81 -3.76 -5.35 -0.75
C ARG A 81 -4.04 -6.08 -2.07
N VAL A 82 -5.23 -5.89 -2.64
CA VAL A 82 -5.60 -6.52 -3.92
C VAL A 82 -4.66 -6.05 -5.03
N ALA A 83 -4.37 -4.74 -5.12
CA ALA A 83 -3.45 -4.20 -6.10
C ALA A 83 -2.01 -4.72 -5.92
N ALA A 84 -1.54 -4.82 -4.68
CA ALA A 84 -0.22 -5.37 -4.37
C ALA A 84 -0.11 -6.85 -4.74
N ASN A 85 -1.12 -7.66 -4.40
CA ASN A 85 -1.16 -9.08 -4.78
C ASN A 85 -1.15 -9.27 -6.29
N ARG A 86 -1.89 -8.45 -7.03
CA ARG A 86 -1.88 -8.51 -8.51
C ARG A 86 -0.49 -8.23 -9.07
N ARG A 87 0.20 -7.20 -8.57
CA ARG A 87 1.57 -6.87 -8.98
C ARG A 87 2.55 -7.99 -8.64
N PHE A 88 2.43 -8.56 -7.45
CA PHE A 88 3.27 -9.69 -7.04
C PHE A 88 3.04 -10.91 -7.93
N THR A 89 1.79 -11.29 -8.20
CA THR A 89 1.45 -12.40 -9.09
C THR A 89 2.01 -12.18 -10.50
N GLN A 90 1.91 -10.96 -11.03
CA GLN A 90 2.49 -10.60 -12.31
C GLN A 90 4.02 -10.78 -12.30
N ALA A 91 4.70 -10.25 -11.28
CA ALA A 91 6.16 -10.35 -11.18
C ALA A 91 6.65 -11.80 -11.09
N VAL A 92 5.95 -12.64 -10.31
CA VAL A 92 6.25 -14.07 -10.23
C VAL A 92 6.03 -14.77 -11.57
N ALA A 93 4.89 -14.50 -12.22
CA ALA A 93 4.60 -15.09 -13.52
C ALA A 93 5.64 -14.66 -14.58
N ASP A 94 6.02 -13.38 -14.62
CA ASP A 94 7.05 -12.87 -15.53
C ASP A 94 8.41 -13.53 -15.29
N ALA A 95 8.78 -13.76 -14.04
CA ALA A 95 10.06 -14.39 -13.68
C ALA A 95 10.16 -15.87 -14.11
N TYR A 96 9.06 -16.62 -14.00
CA TYR A 96 9.05 -18.06 -14.30
C TYR A 96 8.61 -18.41 -15.72
N LEU A 97 7.71 -17.63 -16.31
CA LEU A 97 7.12 -17.94 -17.63
C LEU A 97 7.65 -17.01 -18.74
N GLY A 98 8.29 -15.92 -18.38
CA GLY A 98 8.60 -14.83 -19.28
C GLY A 98 7.37 -13.94 -19.58
N HIS A 99 7.61 -12.70 -19.98
CA HIS A 99 6.59 -11.65 -20.07
C HIS A 99 5.39 -12.00 -20.96
N ASP A 100 5.61 -12.59 -22.13
CA ASP A 100 4.54 -12.92 -23.06
C ASP A 100 3.64 -14.06 -22.56
N ALA A 101 4.24 -15.13 -22.00
CA ALA A 101 3.47 -16.23 -21.44
C ALA A 101 2.73 -15.82 -20.18
N ALA A 102 3.37 -15.06 -19.29
CA ALA A 102 2.76 -14.53 -18.08
C ALA A 102 1.53 -13.67 -18.39
N ARG A 103 1.61 -12.77 -19.35
CA ARG A 103 0.49 -11.92 -19.76
C ARG A 103 -0.70 -12.75 -20.23
N ARG A 104 -0.49 -13.77 -21.04
CA ARG A 104 -1.56 -14.65 -21.54
C ARG A 104 -2.20 -15.47 -20.42
N VAL A 105 -1.38 -15.99 -19.52
CA VAL A 105 -1.85 -16.74 -18.33
C VAL A 105 -2.74 -15.87 -17.48
N LEU A 106 -2.33 -14.63 -17.21
CA LEU A 106 -3.05 -13.71 -16.33
C LEU A 106 -4.26 -13.06 -16.99
N SER A 107 -4.30 -12.98 -18.34
CA SER A 107 -5.50 -12.55 -19.08
C SER A 107 -6.55 -13.66 -19.24
N GLY A 108 -6.24 -14.88 -18.80
CA GLY A 108 -7.16 -16.03 -18.95
C GLY A 108 -7.11 -16.68 -20.33
N GLU A 109 -6.20 -16.31 -21.19
CA GLU A 109 -6.00 -16.89 -22.54
C GLU A 109 -5.28 -18.25 -22.49
N ILE A 110 -5.49 -19.02 -21.43
CA ILE A 110 -4.88 -20.35 -21.27
C ILE A 110 -5.75 -21.37 -22.01
N GLN A 111 -5.36 -21.69 -23.24
CA GLN A 111 -5.92 -22.84 -23.94
C GLN A 111 -4.88 -23.96 -24.02
N ARG A 112 -5.25 -25.15 -23.56
CA ARG A 112 -4.43 -26.35 -23.70
C ARG A 112 -4.26 -26.66 -25.19
N GLY A 113 -3.01 -26.81 -25.64
CA GLY A 113 -2.72 -27.15 -27.05
C GLY A 113 -2.58 -25.93 -27.99
N HIS A 114 -2.55 -24.72 -27.46
CA HIS A 114 -2.21 -23.55 -28.29
C HIS A 114 -0.73 -23.60 -28.71
N VAL A 115 -0.48 -23.75 -30.00
CA VAL A 115 0.87 -23.78 -30.60
C VAL A 115 1.15 -22.40 -31.20
N GLN A 116 2.31 -21.84 -30.86
CA GLN A 116 2.80 -20.61 -31.46
C GLN A 116 4.07 -20.91 -32.26
N THR A 117 4.10 -20.44 -33.51
CA THR A 117 5.34 -20.47 -34.30
C THR A 117 6.24 -19.32 -33.87
N VAL A 118 7.43 -19.63 -33.37
CA VAL A 118 8.45 -18.65 -32.98
C VAL A 118 9.64 -18.80 -33.95
N SER A 119 10.04 -17.72 -34.57
CA SER A 119 11.29 -17.68 -35.35
C SER A 119 12.43 -17.33 -34.39
N GLY A 120 13.39 -18.20 -34.23
CA GLY A 120 14.54 -18.02 -33.33
C GLY A 120 15.81 -18.62 -33.93
N ALA A 121 16.96 -18.12 -33.48
CA ALA A 121 18.26 -18.71 -33.77
C ALA A 121 18.74 -19.47 -32.53
N VAL A 122 19.21 -20.70 -32.70
CA VAL A 122 19.85 -21.49 -31.63
C VAL A 122 21.35 -21.47 -31.89
N LEU A 123 22.12 -20.98 -30.93
CA LEU A 123 23.58 -21.11 -30.91
C LEU A 123 23.92 -22.33 -30.05
N LEU A 124 24.66 -23.24 -30.62
CA LEU A 124 25.23 -24.41 -29.94
C LEU A 124 26.71 -24.18 -29.65
#